data_066aa55d234a4bcc6591b28ab69da69a
#
_entry.id   066aa55d234a4bcc6591b28ab69da69a
#
_cell.length_a   1.000
_cell.length_b   1.000
_cell.length_c   1.000
_cell.angle_alpha   90.00
_cell.angle_beta   90.00
_cell.angle_gamma   90.00
#
_symmetry.space_group_name_H-M   'P 1'
#
loop_
_entity.id
_entity.type
_entity.pdbx_description
1 polymer ?
#
loop_
_entity_poly.entity_id
_entity_poly.type
_entity_poly.pdbx_seq_one_letter_code
_entity_poly.pdbx_strand_id
1 'polypeptide(L)'
;MINLENKRIVVGITGGIAAYKTIELIRLLRKANAQVRVVLTPAAAEFVTPLTLQAISGNAVAQSLLDPQAELAMGHIELAKWADAVLIAPASADFIARLTVGMANDLLSTICLATSAPIFLALAMNQQMYRQAITQQNLTALLSRGIQLIGPNSGEQACGDVGAGRMSEPSEIFTALCHHFAGQQDLLGLHVAITAGPTREAIDPVRYISNHSSGKMGFAIAEAFAKRGAQVTLIAGPVNLTASPNIYRIDVTSAQEMWQTALESAVKNHIFIGCAAVADYRIADIADQKIKKSAEEMTLKLVKNPDIIADVAHLTEKRPFTIGFAAETQNVADYAKDKLTRKNLDMICANDVSGGQVFGQDHNALHLFWKNGEKALPQADKNTLAEALVSEIMARYRQ
;
A
#
# COMPACT_ATOMS: atom_id res chain seq x y z
N MET A 1 -11.61 -15.71 3.43
CA MET A 1 -10.34 -16.31 3.93
C MET A 1 -9.26 -15.30 3.66
N ILE A 2 -8.46 -14.95 4.68
CA ILE A 2 -7.32 -14.04 4.51
C ILE A 2 -6.30 -14.80 3.64
N ASN A 3 -5.93 -14.21 2.50
CA ASN A 3 -5.06 -14.83 1.50
C ASN A 3 -3.70 -14.16 1.57
N LEU A 4 -2.63 -14.95 1.67
CA LEU A 4 -1.24 -14.52 1.57
C LEU A 4 -0.66 -14.83 0.18
N GLU A 5 -1.51 -14.87 -0.82
CA GLU A 5 -1.12 -15.20 -2.20
C GLU A 5 0.03 -14.33 -2.68
N ASN A 6 1.05 -14.99 -3.21
CA ASN A 6 2.28 -14.38 -3.69
C ASN A 6 3.14 -13.66 -2.64
N LYS A 7 2.79 -13.73 -1.34
CA LYS A 7 3.65 -13.19 -0.29
C LYS A 7 4.83 -14.10 -0.03
N ARG A 8 6.03 -13.52 0.00
CA ARG A 8 7.31 -14.21 0.16
C ARG A 8 7.79 -14.04 1.60
N ILE A 9 7.79 -15.12 2.37
CA ILE A 9 8.07 -15.10 3.80
C ILE A 9 9.32 -15.93 4.09
N VAL A 10 10.35 -15.30 4.65
CA VAL A 10 11.48 -16.00 5.24
C VAL A 10 11.11 -16.35 6.68
N VAL A 11 11.11 -17.65 6.99
CA VAL A 11 10.86 -18.15 8.35
C VAL A 11 12.20 -18.57 8.97
N GLY A 12 12.66 -17.78 9.93
CA GLY A 12 13.85 -18.07 10.73
C GLY A 12 13.47 -18.85 11.98
N ILE A 13 14.21 -19.94 12.25
CA ILE A 13 13.98 -20.79 13.42
C ILE A 13 15.21 -20.73 14.33
N THR A 14 15.01 -20.30 15.58
CA THR A 14 16.09 -20.27 16.58
C THR A 14 15.98 -21.42 17.59
N GLY A 15 17.07 -21.69 18.35
CA GLY A 15 17.12 -22.80 19.27
C GLY A 15 16.14 -22.67 20.43
N GLY A 16 15.22 -23.62 20.52
CA GLY A 16 14.26 -23.73 21.61
C GLY A 16 13.20 -24.78 21.34
N ILE A 17 12.65 -25.37 22.41
CA ILE A 17 11.65 -26.44 22.28
C ILE A 17 10.45 -26.05 21.43
N ALA A 18 10.05 -24.75 21.44
CA ALA A 18 8.93 -24.25 20.68
C ALA A 18 9.11 -24.33 19.15
N ALA A 19 10.31 -24.69 18.65
CA ALA A 19 10.58 -24.89 17.22
C ALA A 19 9.63 -25.91 16.57
N TYR A 20 9.14 -26.91 17.31
CA TYR A 20 8.17 -27.87 16.77
C TYR A 20 6.87 -27.22 16.28
N LYS A 21 6.43 -26.13 16.92
CA LYS A 21 5.22 -25.40 16.51
C LYS A 21 5.38 -24.71 15.16
N THR A 22 6.61 -24.37 14.77
CA THR A 22 6.89 -23.69 13.50
C THR A 22 6.57 -24.58 12.29
N ILE A 23 6.58 -25.89 12.47
CA ILE A 23 6.17 -26.86 11.45
C ILE A 23 4.71 -26.60 11.03
N GLU A 24 3.80 -26.47 12.00
CA GLU A 24 2.39 -26.18 11.72
C GLU A 24 2.21 -24.76 11.18
N LEU A 25 2.97 -23.79 11.68
CA LEU A 25 2.96 -22.42 11.16
C LEU A 25 3.33 -22.38 9.67
N ILE A 26 4.37 -23.11 9.24
CA ILE A 26 4.76 -23.21 7.83
C ILE A 26 3.61 -23.83 7.01
N ARG A 27 2.92 -24.84 7.53
CA ARG A 27 1.74 -25.44 6.86
C ARG A 27 0.62 -24.42 6.66
N LEU A 28 0.32 -23.60 7.69
CA LEU A 28 -0.70 -22.55 7.60
C LEU A 28 -0.34 -21.51 6.55
N LEU A 29 0.91 -21.04 6.53
CA LEU A 29 1.41 -20.07 5.55
C LEU A 29 1.29 -20.61 4.12
N ARG A 30 1.71 -21.86 3.87
CA ARG A 30 1.60 -22.48 2.56
C ARG A 30 0.14 -22.73 2.13
N LYS A 31 -0.72 -23.14 3.06
CA LYS A 31 -2.17 -23.32 2.80
C LYS A 31 -2.83 -21.98 2.40
N ALA A 32 -2.29 -20.86 2.86
CA ALA A 32 -2.70 -19.52 2.45
C ALA A 32 -2.00 -19.01 1.17
N ASN A 33 -1.34 -19.90 0.42
CA ASN A 33 -0.61 -19.63 -0.83
C ASN A 33 0.62 -18.70 -0.68
N ALA A 34 1.19 -18.59 0.53
CA ALA A 34 2.46 -17.89 0.71
C ALA A 34 3.63 -18.75 0.18
N GLN A 35 4.62 -18.07 -0.37
CA GLN A 35 5.92 -18.66 -0.66
C GLN A 35 6.78 -18.62 0.60
N VAL A 36 7.28 -19.77 1.05
CA VAL A 36 8.02 -19.88 2.31
C VAL A 36 9.42 -20.40 2.05
N ARG A 37 10.45 -19.67 2.49
CA ARG A 37 11.84 -20.13 2.59
C ARG A 37 12.23 -20.20 4.07
N VAL A 38 12.91 -21.30 4.47
CA VAL A 38 13.25 -21.54 5.87
C VAL A 38 14.74 -21.35 6.09
N VAL A 39 15.08 -20.63 7.15
CA VAL A 39 16.45 -20.46 7.64
C VAL A 39 16.54 -21.03 9.05
N LEU A 40 17.44 -21.99 9.25
CA LEU A 40 17.60 -22.73 10.48
C LEU A 40 18.93 -22.38 11.14
N THR A 41 18.90 -21.88 12.39
CA THR A 41 20.14 -21.69 13.14
C THR A 41 20.72 -23.04 13.59
N PRO A 42 22.05 -23.13 13.85
CA PRO A 42 22.66 -24.37 14.35
C PRO A 42 21.95 -24.91 15.59
N ALA A 43 21.63 -24.06 16.56
CA ALA A 43 20.92 -24.46 17.78
C ALA A 43 19.50 -24.96 17.51
N ALA A 44 18.82 -24.47 16.48
CA ALA A 44 17.49 -24.94 16.11
C ALA A 44 17.50 -26.33 15.48
N ALA A 45 18.58 -26.70 14.80
CA ALA A 45 18.76 -28.04 14.20
C ALA A 45 18.75 -29.18 15.23
N GLU A 46 19.05 -28.88 16.50
CA GLU A 46 18.94 -29.83 17.61
C GLU A 46 17.49 -30.13 18.03
N PHE A 47 16.53 -29.27 17.66
CA PHE A 47 15.12 -29.42 18.02
C PHE A 47 14.25 -29.91 16.84
N VAL A 48 14.59 -29.50 15.61
CA VAL A 48 13.86 -29.85 14.39
C VAL A 48 14.82 -30.10 13.25
N THR A 49 14.56 -31.17 12.46
CA THR A 49 15.50 -31.53 11.41
C THR A 49 15.27 -30.70 10.14
N PRO A 50 16.35 -30.37 9.40
CA PRO A 50 16.25 -29.73 8.09
C PRO A 50 15.35 -30.50 7.12
N LEU A 51 15.41 -31.85 7.15
CA LEU A 51 14.60 -32.69 6.27
C LEU A 51 13.11 -32.52 6.50
N THR A 52 12.65 -32.40 7.77
CA THR A 52 11.25 -32.15 8.10
C THR A 52 10.80 -30.80 7.54
N LEU A 53 11.62 -29.76 7.74
CA LEU A 53 11.31 -28.41 7.28
C LEU A 53 11.32 -28.29 5.76
N GLN A 54 12.24 -28.99 5.08
CA GLN A 54 12.27 -29.05 3.63
C GLN A 54 11.01 -29.72 3.06
N ALA A 55 10.60 -30.87 3.64
CA ALA A 55 9.40 -31.57 3.20
C ALA A 55 8.12 -30.71 3.33
N ILE A 56 8.02 -29.93 4.41
CA ILE A 56 6.84 -29.10 4.70
C ILE A 56 6.87 -27.78 3.93
N SER A 57 8.02 -27.12 3.84
CA SER A 57 8.14 -25.85 3.09
C SER A 57 8.14 -26.06 1.57
N GLY A 58 8.55 -27.25 1.10
CA GLY A 58 8.75 -27.56 -0.32
C GLY A 58 9.99 -26.87 -0.92
N ASN A 59 10.87 -26.33 -0.09
CA ASN A 59 12.09 -25.63 -0.48
C ASN A 59 13.28 -26.11 0.36
N ALA A 60 14.50 -26.02 -0.17
CA ALA A 60 15.72 -26.27 0.58
C ALA A 60 15.81 -25.37 1.82
N VAL A 61 16.32 -25.91 2.92
CA VAL A 61 16.51 -25.18 4.19
C VAL A 61 17.91 -24.59 4.21
N ALA A 62 17.99 -23.27 4.33
CA ALA A 62 19.26 -22.57 4.46
C ALA A 62 19.79 -22.63 5.90
N GLN A 63 21.06 -22.99 6.10
CA GLN A 63 21.64 -23.21 7.43
C GLN A 63 22.96 -22.47 7.63
N SER A 64 23.79 -22.35 6.59
CA SER A 64 25.14 -21.80 6.67
C SER A 64 25.24 -20.44 5.99
N LEU A 65 25.92 -19.50 6.63
CA LEU A 65 26.28 -18.22 6.02
C LEU A 65 27.33 -18.42 4.91
N LEU A 66 28.21 -19.40 5.08
CA LEU A 66 29.31 -19.69 4.18
C LEU A 66 29.06 -21.01 3.42
N ASP A 67 27.93 -21.13 2.75
CA ASP A 67 27.62 -22.24 1.87
C ASP A 67 28.18 -21.95 0.46
N PRO A 68 29.19 -22.70 0.00
CA PRO A 68 29.80 -22.46 -1.31
C PRO A 68 28.84 -22.55 -2.48
N GLN A 69 27.76 -23.35 -2.37
CA GLN A 69 26.75 -23.48 -3.43
C GLN A 69 25.77 -22.29 -3.42
N ALA A 70 25.46 -21.74 -2.24
CA ALA A 70 24.60 -20.57 -2.09
C ALA A 70 25.37 -19.23 -2.32
N GLU A 71 26.69 -19.21 -2.05
CA GLU A 71 27.54 -18.00 -2.21
C GLU A 71 27.73 -17.58 -3.68
N LEU A 72 27.56 -18.46 -4.65
CA LEU A 72 27.54 -18.09 -6.07
C LEU A 72 26.48 -17.03 -6.41
N ALA A 73 25.43 -16.91 -5.57
CA ALA A 73 24.34 -15.93 -5.72
C ALA A 73 24.24 -14.93 -4.54
N MET A 74 25.29 -14.82 -3.66
CA MET A 74 25.17 -14.05 -2.41
C MET A 74 23.91 -14.44 -1.60
N GLY A 75 23.79 -15.69 -1.21
CA GLY A 75 22.57 -16.33 -0.70
C GLY A 75 21.85 -15.56 0.43
N HIS A 76 22.59 -14.91 1.36
CA HIS A 76 22.01 -14.07 2.42
C HIS A 76 21.38 -12.79 1.87
N ILE A 77 22.03 -12.12 0.89
CA ILE A 77 21.48 -10.92 0.22
C ILE A 77 20.28 -11.27 -0.65
N GLU A 78 20.33 -12.42 -1.35
CA GLU A 78 19.19 -12.89 -2.13
C GLU A 78 17.96 -13.11 -1.23
N LEU A 79 18.11 -13.84 -0.11
CA LEU A 79 17.03 -14.08 0.84
C LEU A 79 16.50 -12.78 1.47
N ALA A 80 17.40 -11.85 1.84
CA ALA A 80 17.04 -10.55 2.40
C ALA A 80 16.22 -9.70 1.43
N LYS A 81 16.56 -9.68 0.14
CA LYS A 81 15.84 -8.95 -0.91
C LYS A 81 14.58 -9.67 -1.38
N TRP A 82 14.57 -11.00 -1.34
CA TRP A 82 13.44 -11.79 -1.77
C TRP A 82 12.24 -11.67 -0.82
N ALA A 83 12.48 -11.49 0.49
CA ALA A 83 11.44 -11.48 1.50
C ALA A 83 10.52 -10.25 1.43
N ASP A 84 9.22 -10.48 1.51
CA ASP A 84 8.20 -9.48 1.81
C ASP A 84 7.99 -9.35 3.34
N ALA A 85 8.38 -10.37 4.11
CA ALA A 85 8.49 -10.36 5.57
C ALA A 85 9.52 -11.39 6.05
N VAL A 86 10.18 -11.10 7.16
CA VAL A 86 11.03 -12.06 7.89
C VAL A 86 10.35 -12.36 9.22
N LEU A 87 10.00 -13.63 9.44
CA LEU A 87 9.36 -14.12 10.66
C LEU A 87 10.33 -15.02 11.43
N ILE A 88 10.67 -14.64 12.65
CA ILE A 88 11.49 -15.47 13.56
C ILE A 88 10.56 -16.21 14.51
N ALA A 89 10.43 -17.51 14.37
CA ALA A 89 9.57 -18.35 15.18
C ALA A 89 10.20 -19.74 15.42
N PRO A 90 10.60 -20.05 16.67
CA PRO A 90 10.64 -19.18 17.85
C PRO A 90 11.74 -18.11 17.76
N ALA A 91 11.55 -16.99 18.46
CA ALA A 91 12.59 -15.99 18.74
C ALA A 91 13.09 -16.18 20.18
N SER A 92 14.29 -16.75 20.35
CA SER A 92 14.91 -16.99 21.66
C SER A 92 15.50 -15.70 22.26
N ALA A 93 15.70 -15.65 23.57
CA ALA A 93 16.33 -14.51 24.25
C ALA A 93 17.73 -14.21 23.70
N ASP A 94 18.51 -15.26 23.37
CA ASP A 94 19.82 -15.10 22.73
C ASP A 94 19.72 -14.39 21.37
N PHE A 95 18.81 -14.86 20.50
CA PHE A 95 18.65 -14.24 19.19
C PHE A 95 18.16 -12.79 19.29
N ILE A 96 17.25 -12.48 20.22
CA ILE A 96 16.76 -11.13 20.51
C ILE A 96 17.94 -10.23 20.94
N ALA A 97 18.79 -10.69 21.84
CA ALA A 97 19.96 -9.92 22.28
C ALA A 97 20.92 -9.63 21.12
N ARG A 98 21.25 -10.64 20.31
CA ARG A 98 22.12 -10.48 19.13
C ARG A 98 21.53 -9.48 18.12
N LEU A 99 20.25 -9.60 17.82
CA LEU A 99 19.57 -8.69 16.90
C LEU A 99 19.55 -7.24 17.42
N THR A 100 19.42 -7.06 18.75
CA THR A 100 19.42 -5.73 19.40
C THR A 100 20.74 -4.99 19.18
N VAL A 101 21.87 -5.71 19.28
CA VAL A 101 23.21 -5.12 19.11
C VAL A 101 23.74 -5.18 17.67
N GLY A 102 22.94 -5.72 16.73
CA GLY A 102 23.30 -5.78 15.31
C GLY A 102 24.35 -6.84 14.97
N MET A 103 24.44 -7.94 15.74
CA MET A 103 25.33 -9.05 15.39
C MET A 103 24.84 -9.78 14.13
N ALA A 104 25.79 -10.11 13.25
CA ALA A 104 25.56 -10.83 11.99
C ALA A 104 26.53 -12.00 11.87
N ASN A 105 26.56 -12.86 12.91
CA ASN A 105 27.51 -13.97 13.01
C ASN A 105 26.93 -15.33 12.54
N ASP A 106 25.67 -15.35 12.14
CA ASP A 106 25.02 -16.47 11.45
C ASP A 106 24.16 -15.98 10.28
N LEU A 107 23.70 -16.93 9.46
CA LEU A 107 22.91 -16.62 8.26
C LEU A 107 21.64 -15.83 8.62
N LEU A 108 20.90 -16.21 9.65
CA LEU A 108 19.63 -15.60 10.02
C LEU A 108 19.81 -14.17 10.51
N SER A 109 20.77 -13.92 11.41
CA SER A 109 21.09 -12.58 11.90
C SER A 109 21.61 -11.67 10.79
N THR A 110 22.38 -12.22 9.84
CA THR A 110 22.85 -11.47 8.66
C THR A 110 21.69 -11.07 7.76
N ILE A 111 20.74 -11.98 7.49
CA ILE A 111 19.52 -11.66 6.72
C ILE A 111 18.72 -10.54 7.41
N CYS A 112 18.52 -10.61 8.73
CA CYS A 112 17.82 -9.59 9.49
C CYS A 112 18.48 -8.22 9.41
N LEU A 113 19.80 -8.15 9.33
CA LEU A 113 20.54 -6.89 9.18
C LEU A 113 20.51 -6.35 7.74
N ALA A 114 20.41 -7.22 6.74
CA ALA A 114 20.45 -6.88 5.31
C ALA A 114 19.07 -6.60 4.68
N THR A 115 17.97 -7.00 5.34
CA THR A 115 16.63 -6.86 4.77
C THR A 115 16.01 -5.48 5.02
N SER A 116 15.23 -5.01 4.04
CA SER A 116 14.30 -3.89 4.21
C SER A 116 12.86 -4.34 4.53
N ALA A 117 12.61 -5.66 4.52
CA ALA A 117 11.30 -6.21 4.84
C ALA A 117 11.01 -6.11 6.35
N PRO A 118 9.74 -5.99 6.77
CA PRO A 118 9.36 -6.01 8.17
C PRO A 118 9.77 -7.32 8.84
N ILE A 119 10.29 -7.21 10.08
CA ILE A 119 10.72 -8.35 10.89
C ILE A 119 9.71 -8.57 12.02
N PHE A 120 9.29 -9.84 12.17
CA PHE A 120 8.38 -10.31 13.22
C PHE A 120 9.09 -11.29 14.13
N LEU A 121 8.95 -11.13 15.44
CA LEU A 121 9.52 -12.00 16.45
C LEU A 121 8.42 -12.70 17.24
N ALA A 122 8.23 -14.00 17.06
CA ALA A 122 7.38 -14.84 17.91
C ALA A 122 8.18 -15.26 19.15
N LEU A 123 8.00 -14.52 20.23
CA LEU A 123 8.81 -14.63 21.44
C LEU A 123 8.65 -16.00 22.12
N ALA A 124 9.77 -16.66 22.48
CA ALA A 124 9.79 -17.95 23.16
C ALA A 124 10.98 -18.10 24.08
N MET A 125 10.74 -18.12 25.39
CA MET A 125 11.76 -18.27 26.43
C MET A 125 11.13 -18.64 27.78
N ASN A 126 11.95 -19.05 28.74
CA ASN A 126 11.47 -19.22 30.13
C ASN A 126 10.94 -17.88 30.68
N GLN A 127 9.96 -17.94 31.59
CA GLN A 127 9.35 -16.75 32.21
C GLN A 127 10.34 -15.84 32.93
N GLN A 128 11.35 -16.39 33.57
CA GLN A 128 12.39 -15.60 34.25
C GLN A 128 13.30 -14.88 33.27
N MET A 129 13.64 -15.55 32.15
CA MET A 129 14.38 -14.93 31.04
C MET A 129 13.58 -13.76 30.45
N TYR A 130 12.27 -13.94 30.28
CA TYR A 130 11.40 -12.90 29.77
C TYR A 130 11.33 -11.69 30.72
N ARG A 131 11.24 -11.93 32.06
CA ARG A 131 11.15 -10.86 33.06
C ARG A 131 12.47 -10.12 33.31
N GLN A 132 13.60 -10.65 32.86
CA GLN A 132 14.90 -9.99 33.05
C GLN A 132 14.91 -8.58 32.45
N ALA A 133 15.41 -7.61 33.21
CA ALA A 133 15.45 -6.22 32.80
C ALA A 133 16.14 -6.04 31.43
N ILE A 134 17.24 -6.77 31.21
CA ILE A 134 17.98 -6.70 29.96
C ILE A 134 17.12 -7.24 28.77
N THR A 135 16.33 -8.29 28.97
CA THR A 135 15.42 -8.79 27.94
C THR A 135 14.36 -7.75 27.59
N GLN A 136 13.76 -7.11 28.59
CA GLN A 136 12.76 -6.06 28.39
C GLN A 136 13.35 -4.82 27.70
N GLN A 137 14.58 -4.44 28.03
CA GLN A 137 15.32 -3.37 27.36
C GLN A 137 15.57 -3.71 25.89
N ASN A 138 16.00 -4.93 25.60
CA ASN A 138 16.22 -5.41 24.23
C ASN A 138 14.91 -5.36 23.41
N LEU A 139 13.80 -5.83 23.96
CA LEU A 139 12.50 -5.80 23.30
C LEU A 139 12.04 -4.36 23.02
N THR A 140 12.21 -3.46 23.98
CA THR A 140 11.90 -2.03 23.81
C THR A 140 12.75 -1.39 22.70
N ALA A 141 14.04 -1.69 22.66
CA ALA A 141 14.93 -1.20 21.61
C ALA A 141 14.56 -1.73 20.22
N LEU A 142 14.15 -3.00 20.10
CA LEU A 142 13.72 -3.58 18.84
C LEU A 142 12.37 -3.00 18.36
N LEU A 143 11.42 -2.80 19.27
CA LEU A 143 10.16 -2.11 18.99
C LEU A 143 10.38 -0.69 18.44
N SER A 144 11.29 0.07 19.06
CA SER A 144 11.61 1.43 18.61
C SER A 144 12.24 1.48 17.20
N ARG A 145 12.78 0.36 16.71
CA ARG A 145 13.31 0.19 15.35
C ARG A 145 12.28 -0.37 14.35
N GLY A 146 11.01 -0.52 14.76
CA GLY A 146 9.91 -0.99 13.91
C GLY A 146 9.80 -2.52 13.83
N ILE A 147 10.56 -3.28 14.61
CA ILE A 147 10.42 -4.74 14.69
C ILE A 147 9.12 -5.07 15.43
N GLN A 148 8.35 -6.00 14.90
CA GLN A 148 7.05 -6.37 15.45
C GLN A 148 7.15 -7.60 16.35
N LEU A 149 6.60 -7.51 17.56
CA LEU A 149 6.61 -8.60 18.52
C LEU A 149 5.25 -9.32 18.51
N ILE A 150 5.29 -10.66 18.52
CA ILE A 150 4.12 -11.53 18.64
C ILE A 150 4.25 -12.34 19.92
N GLY A 151 3.29 -12.17 20.83
CA GLY A 151 3.36 -12.76 22.16
C GLY A 151 4.37 -12.08 23.10
N PRO A 152 4.91 -12.81 24.11
CA PRO A 152 4.65 -14.22 24.39
C PRO A 152 3.31 -14.44 25.08
N ASN A 153 2.76 -15.65 24.95
CA ASN A 153 1.58 -16.05 25.71
C ASN A 153 1.98 -16.48 27.13
N SER A 154 1.01 -16.39 28.06
CA SER A 154 1.15 -16.91 29.43
C SER A 154 0.62 -18.34 29.52
N GLY A 155 1.19 -19.13 30.42
CA GLY A 155 0.76 -20.49 30.71
C GLY A 155 1.89 -21.38 31.21
N GLU A 156 1.59 -22.67 31.40
CA GLU A 156 2.56 -23.68 31.81
C GLU A 156 3.63 -23.86 30.70
N GLN A 157 4.88 -23.88 31.11
CA GLN A 157 6.07 -24.06 30.27
C GLN A 157 6.59 -25.49 30.35
N ALA A 158 7.43 -25.91 29.41
CA ALA A 158 8.00 -27.27 29.38
C ALA A 158 8.82 -27.65 30.65
N CYS A 159 9.29 -26.65 31.41
CA CYS A 159 9.98 -26.84 32.69
C CYS A 159 9.02 -26.92 33.89
N GLY A 160 7.71 -26.83 33.70
CA GLY A 160 6.72 -26.78 34.78
C GLY A 160 6.42 -25.39 35.35
N ASP A 161 7.19 -24.37 34.95
CA ASP A 161 6.93 -22.98 35.37
C ASP A 161 5.66 -22.43 34.72
N VAL A 162 4.95 -21.54 35.43
CA VAL A 162 3.75 -20.85 34.92
C VAL A 162 4.01 -19.35 34.78
N GLY A 163 3.86 -18.81 33.59
CA GLY A 163 4.04 -17.38 33.37
C GLY A 163 4.16 -17.02 31.90
N ALA A 164 4.47 -15.73 31.63
CA ALA A 164 4.70 -15.23 30.26
C ALA A 164 6.05 -15.75 29.74
N GLY A 165 6.08 -16.21 28.48
CA GLY A 165 7.28 -16.72 27.82
C GLY A 165 7.00 -17.79 26.77
N ARG A 166 5.78 -18.36 26.74
CA ARG A 166 5.39 -19.33 25.73
C ARG A 166 5.24 -18.68 24.37
N MET A 167 5.77 -19.31 23.33
CA MET A 167 5.48 -18.89 21.96
C MET A 167 3.98 -18.93 21.69
N SER A 168 3.45 -17.88 21.10
CA SER A 168 2.07 -17.83 20.62
C SER A 168 1.76 -19.04 19.74
N GLU A 169 0.49 -19.43 19.66
CA GLU A 169 0.09 -20.57 18.84
C GLU A 169 0.27 -20.25 17.34
N PRO A 170 0.55 -21.26 16.52
CA PRO A 170 0.77 -21.06 15.07
C PRO A 170 -0.35 -20.26 14.39
N SER A 171 -1.60 -20.46 14.79
CA SER A 171 -2.77 -19.72 14.28
C SER A 171 -2.76 -18.24 14.67
N GLU A 172 -2.28 -17.89 15.86
CA GLU A 172 -2.17 -16.49 16.33
C GLU A 172 -1.05 -15.77 15.57
N ILE A 173 0.11 -16.41 15.38
CA ILE A 173 1.22 -15.87 14.59
C ILE A 173 0.79 -15.67 13.13
N PHE A 174 0.11 -16.66 12.56
CA PHE A 174 -0.45 -16.60 11.21
C PHE A 174 -1.42 -15.41 11.08
N THR A 175 -2.33 -15.24 12.05
CA THR A 175 -3.30 -14.15 12.06
C THR A 175 -2.61 -12.78 12.13
N ALA A 176 -1.57 -12.64 12.95
CA ALA A 176 -0.79 -11.40 13.05
C ALA A 176 -0.14 -11.01 11.71
N LEU A 177 0.46 -12.00 11.00
CA LEU A 177 1.00 -11.77 9.67
C LEU A 177 -0.09 -11.41 8.64
N CYS A 178 -1.22 -12.09 8.69
CA CYS A 178 -2.36 -11.78 7.82
C CYS A 178 -2.86 -10.35 8.03
N HIS A 179 -2.96 -9.90 9.27
CA HIS A 179 -3.33 -8.51 9.59
C HIS A 179 -2.32 -7.51 9.05
N HIS A 180 -1.03 -7.82 9.15
CA HIS A 180 0.00 -6.96 8.58
C HIS A 180 -0.13 -6.82 7.06
N PHE A 181 -0.28 -7.95 6.34
CA PHE A 181 -0.40 -7.95 4.89
C PHE A 181 -1.77 -7.48 4.37
N ALA A 182 -2.84 -7.65 5.15
CA ALA A 182 -4.14 -7.10 4.81
C ALA A 182 -4.16 -5.56 4.87
N GLY A 183 -3.16 -4.95 5.52
CA GLY A 183 -3.16 -3.53 5.87
C GLY A 183 -4.20 -3.19 6.94
N GLN A 184 -4.31 -1.92 7.27
CA GLN A 184 -5.42 -1.46 8.12
C GLN A 184 -6.72 -1.57 7.33
N GLN A 185 -7.61 -2.50 7.72
CA GLN A 185 -8.96 -2.62 7.14
C GLN A 185 -9.94 -1.64 7.84
N ASP A 186 -9.44 -0.44 8.12
CA ASP A 186 -10.16 0.60 8.88
C ASP A 186 -11.19 1.36 8.04
N LEU A 187 -11.27 1.06 6.74
CA LEU A 187 -12.20 1.66 5.79
C LEU A 187 -13.26 0.68 5.28
N LEU A 188 -13.46 -0.46 5.96
CA LEU A 188 -14.54 -1.39 5.65
C LEU A 188 -15.90 -0.68 5.72
N GLY A 189 -16.72 -0.85 4.68
CA GLY A 189 -18.02 -0.20 4.54
C GLY A 189 -17.98 1.24 4.01
N LEU A 190 -16.79 1.80 3.79
CA LEU A 190 -16.63 3.09 3.12
C LEU A 190 -16.70 2.91 1.59
N HIS A 191 -17.49 3.74 0.93
CA HIS A 191 -17.63 3.76 -0.52
C HIS A 191 -17.00 5.05 -1.06
N VAL A 192 -16.12 4.92 -2.06
CA VAL A 192 -15.35 6.04 -2.62
C VAL A 192 -15.42 6.03 -4.13
N ALA A 193 -15.81 7.13 -4.75
CA ALA A 193 -15.73 7.33 -6.20
C ALA A 193 -14.56 8.24 -6.55
N ILE A 194 -13.78 7.88 -7.57
CA ILE A 194 -12.56 8.61 -7.97
C ILE A 194 -12.57 8.76 -9.49
N THR A 195 -12.38 9.98 -10.00
CA THR A 195 -12.10 10.19 -11.42
C THR A 195 -10.59 10.22 -11.66
N ALA A 196 -10.11 9.60 -12.72
CA ALA A 196 -8.68 9.51 -13.04
C ALA A 196 -8.41 9.58 -14.55
N GLY A 197 -7.20 9.99 -14.93
CA GLY A 197 -6.79 10.06 -16.33
C GLY A 197 -7.30 11.31 -17.05
N PRO A 198 -6.96 11.47 -18.34
CA PRO A 198 -7.46 12.56 -19.17
C PRO A 198 -8.81 12.23 -19.79
N THR A 199 -9.55 13.23 -20.23
CA THR A 199 -10.63 13.04 -21.21
C THR A 199 -10.11 13.28 -22.62
N ARG A 200 -10.80 12.74 -23.63
CA ARG A 200 -10.55 12.95 -25.06
C ARG A 200 -11.79 13.52 -25.71
N GLU A 201 -11.65 14.70 -26.28
CA GLU A 201 -12.74 15.39 -26.97
C GLU A 201 -12.54 15.23 -28.47
N ALA A 202 -13.35 14.42 -29.10
CA ALA A 202 -13.20 14.10 -30.50
C ALA A 202 -13.37 15.34 -31.40
N ILE A 203 -12.49 15.49 -32.38
CA ILE A 203 -12.61 16.44 -33.50
C ILE A 203 -13.26 15.72 -34.68
N ASP A 204 -12.78 14.52 -34.97
CA ASP A 204 -13.27 13.61 -35.99
C ASP A 204 -12.91 12.16 -35.55
N PRO A 205 -13.23 11.09 -36.30
CA PRO A 205 -12.94 9.71 -35.94
C PRO A 205 -11.44 9.40 -35.68
N VAL A 206 -10.53 10.31 -36.04
CA VAL A 206 -9.07 10.07 -35.97
C VAL A 206 -8.38 10.99 -34.99
N ARG A 207 -8.89 12.22 -34.76
CA ARG A 207 -8.23 13.27 -33.99
C ARG A 207 -9.08 13.70 -32.82
N TYR A 208 -8.41 14.04 -31.71
CA TYR A 208 -9.04 14.53 -30.49
C TYR A 208 -8.16 15.57 -29.80
N ILE A 209 -8.77 16.35 -28.91
CA ILE A 209 -8.11 17.23 -27.93
C ILE A 209 -8.05 16.46 -26.60
N SER A 210 -6.94 16.54 -25.90
CA SER A 210 -6.77 15.90 -24.60
C SER A 210 -5.70 16.60 -23.76
N ASN A 211 -5.64 16.26 -22.48
CA ASN A 211 -4.64 16.72 -21.53
C ASN A 211 -3.49 15.71 -21.33
N HIS A 212 -2.32 16.18 -20.91
CA HIS A 212 -1.13 15.34 -20.67
C HIS A 212 -1.19 14.52 -19.36
N SER A 213 -2.36 14.06 -18.93
CA SER A 213 -2.48 13.26 -17.71
C SER A 213 -2.18 11.79 -17.97
N SER A 214 -1.34 11.18 -17.13
CA SER A 214 -1.09 9.74 -17.16
C SER A 214 -2.08 8.92 -16.31
N GLY A 215 -2.90 9.57 -15.47
CA GLY A 215 -3.81 8.91 -14.53
C GLY A 215 -3.17 8.31 -13.28
N LYS A 216 -1.84 8.23 -13.20
CA LYS A 216 -1.10 7.53 -12.13
C LYS A 216 -1.54 7.94 -10.71
N MET A 217 -1.79 9.22 -10.44
CA MET A 217 -2.17 9.68 -9.10
C MET A 217 -3.56 9.19 -8.69
N GLY A 218 -4.56 9.29 -9.57
CA GLY A 218 -5.91 8.80 -9.30
C GLY A 218 -5.94 7.28 -9.07
N PHE A 219 -5.16 6.53 -9.85
CA PHE A 219 -5.01 5.08 -9.63
C PHE A 219 -4.32 4.77 -8.30
N ALA A 220 -3.25 5.47 -7.94
CA ALA A 220 -2.57 5.28 -6.65
C ALA A 220 -3.51 5.56 -5.45
N ILE A 221 -4.36 6.60 -5.55
CA ILE A 221 -5.36 6.89 -4.51
C ILE A 221 -6.40 5.77 -4.44
N ALA A 222 -6.88 5.26 -5.58
CA ALA A 222 -7.83 4.15 -5.63
C ALA A 222 -7.25 2.89 -4.96
N GLU A 223 -6.01 2.54 -5.26
CA GLU A 223 -5.30 1.42 -4.64
C GLU A 223 -5.11 1.62 -3.13
N ALA A 224 -4.76 2.83 -2.68
CA ALA A 224 -4.58 3.14 -1.26
C ALA A 224 -5.89 2.99 -0.46
N PHE A 225 -7.03 3.44 -0.99
CA PHE A 225 -8.35 3.21 -0.38
C PHE A 225 -8.73 1.74 -0.37
N ALA A 226 -8.58 1.04 -1.51
CA ALA A 226 -8.92 -0.37 -1.65
C ALA A 226 -8.06 -1.27 -0.74
N LYS A 227 -6.76 -0.96 -0.59
CA LYS A 227 -5.84 -1.63 0.34
C LYS A 227 -6.32 -1.53 1.80
N ARG A 228 -6.99 -0.44 2.18
CA ARG A 228 -7.57 -0.22 3.52
C ARG A 228 -9.01 -0.73 3.66
N GLY A 229 -9.54 -1.43 2.66
CA GLY A 229 -10.84 -2.10 2.70
C GLY A 229 -12.03 -1.28 2.22
N ALA A 230 -11.82 -0.08 1.67
CA ALA A 230 -12.89 0.70 1.05
C ALA A 230 -13.38 0.04 -0.25
N GLN A 231 -14.65 0.19 -0.56
CA GLN A 231 -15.22 -0.12 -1.87
C GLN A 231 -14.96 1.06 -2.80
N VAL A 232 -14.16 0.84 -3.84
CA VAL A 232 -13.72 1.91 -4.73
C VAL A 232 -14.36 1.77 -6.12
N THR A 233 -15.00 2.84 -6.59
CA THR A 233 -15.42 3.03 -7.97
C THR A 233 -14.43 3.98 -8.66
N LEU A 234 -13.69 3.50 -9.64
CA LEU A 234 -12.71 4.27 -10.39
C LEU A 234 -13.24 4.60 -11.79
N ILE A 235 -13.56 5.86 -12.03
CA ILE A 235 -14.01 6.37 -13.34
C ILE A 235 -12.76 6.82 -14.10
N ALA A 236 -12.33 6.04 -15.07
CA ALA A 236 -11.07 6.21 -15.76
C ALA A 236 -11.23 6.74 -17.17
N GLY A 237 -10.62 7.88 -17.48
CA GLY A 237 -10.38 8.29 -18.86
C GLY A 237 -9.33 7.39 -19.53
N PRO A 238 -9.05 7.57 -20.86
CA PRO A 238 -8.21 6.67 -21.63
C PRO A 238 -6.76 6.64 -21.17
N VAL A 239 -6.39 5.60 -20.43
CA VAL A 239 -5.03 5.33 -19.90
C VAL A 239 -4.69 3.84 -20.01
N ASN A 240 -3.38 3.53 -20.11
CA ASN A 240 -2.88 2.16 -20.16
C ASN A 240 -2.49 1.63 -18.76
N LEU A 241 -3.27 1.99 -17.73
CA LEU A 241 -3.07 1.51 -16.36
C LEU A 241 -4.09 0.43 -16.05
N THR A 242 -3.69 -0.56 -15.26
CA THR A 242 -4.58 -1.58 -14.70
C THR A 242 -4.91 -1.24 -13.25
N ALA A 243 -6.12 -1.55 -12.82
CA ALA A 243 -6.53 -1.46 -11.42
C ALA A 243 -6.59 -2.87 -10.79
N SER A 244 -6.42 -2.96 -9.48
CA SER A 244 -6.57 -4.20 -8.74
C SER A 244 -8.00 -4.77 -8.91
N PRO A 245 -8.18 -6.12 -8.89
CA PRO A 245 -9.47 -6.76 -9.15
C PRO A 245 -10.61 -6.37 -8.19
N ASN A 246 -10.27 -5.84 -7.02
CA ASN A 246 -11.22 -5.36 -6.02
C ASN A 246 -11.68 -3.91 -6.22
N ILE A 247 -11.20 -3.23 -7.25
CA ILE A 247 -11.62 -1.88 -7.66
C ILE A 247 -12.61 -2.01 -8.82
N TYR A 248 -13.81 -1.43 -8.63
CA TYR A 248 -14.79 -1.36 -9.71
C TYR A 248 -14.44 -0.23 -10.68
N ARG A 249 -13.86 -0.58 -11.83
CA ARG A 249 -13.43 0.37 -12.86
C ARG A 249 -14.52 0.57 -13.91
N ILE A 250 -14.77 1.84 -14.23
CA ILE A 250 -15.65 2.28 -15.33
C ILE A 250 -14.79 3.11 -16.30
N ASP A 251 -14.63 2.62 -17.51
CA ASP A 251 -13.91 3.34 -18.56
C ASP A 251 -14.83 4.32 -19.28
N VAL A 252 -14.36 5.56 -19.44
CA VAL A 252 -15.04 6.65 -20.15
C VAL A 252 -14.06 7.33 -21.10
N THR A 253 -14.54 8.02 -22.10
CA THR A 253 -13.69 8.68 -23.09
C THR A 253 -13.78 10.20 -23.00
N SER A 254 -14.97 10.76 -23.00
CA SER A 254 -15.21 12.21 -23.05
C SER A 254 -15.51 12.81 -21.68
N ALA A 255 -15.40 14.12 -21.57
CA ALA A 255 -15.81 14.86 -20.39
C ALA A 255 -17.30 14.68 -20.09
N GLN A 256 -18.13 14.56 -21.12
CA GLN A 256 -19.58 14.35 -20.98
C GLN A 256 -19.89 12.98 -20.36
N GLU A 257 -19.24 11.90 -20.86
CA GLU A 257 -19.38 10.56 -20.27
C GLU A 257 -18.88 10.51 -18.83
N MET A 258 -17.73 11.14 -18.57
CA MET A 258 -17.18 11.21 -17.21
C MET A 258 -18.09 11.98 -16.27
N TRP A 259 -18.69 13.09 -16.72
CA TRP A 259 -19.63 13.90 -15.96
C TRP A 259 -20.89 13.10 -15.56
N GLN A 260 -21.52 12.45 -16.53
CA GLN A 260 -22.71 11.62 -16.28
C GLN A 260 -22.39 10.49 -15.29
N THR A 261 -21.33 9.74 -15.54
CA THR A 261 -20.90 8.64 -14.68
C THR A 261 -20.52 9.12 -13.26
N ALA A 262 -19.90 10.30 -13.17
CA ALA A 262 -19.55 10.92 -11.88
C ALA A 262 -20.77 11.27 -11.05
N LEU A 263 -21.79 11.90 -11.64
CA LEU A 263 -23.04 12.23 -10.93
C LEU A 263 -23.79 10.97 -10.46
N GLU A 264 -23.91 9.95 -11.33
CA GLU A 264 -24.54 8.68 -10.98
C GLU A 264 -23.81 7.92 -9.86
N SER A 265 -22.49 8.06 -9.83
CA SER A 265 -21.64 7.44 -8.81
C SER A 265 -21.65 8.24 -7.51
N ALA A 266 -21.62 9.56 -7.57
CA ALA A 266 -21.50 10.44 -6.42
C ALA A 266 -22.57 10.17 -5.35
N VAL A 267 -23.84 10.02 -5.75
CA VAL A 267 -24.98 9.77 -4.83
C VAL A 267 -24.96 8.41 -4.13
N LYS A 268 -24.08 7.50 -4.56
CA LYS A 268 -23.90 6.14 -4.00
C LYS A 268 -22.64 6.02 -3.14
N ASN A 269 -21.82 7.07 -3.10
CA ASN A 269 -20.52 7.05 -2.44
C ASN A 269 -20.45 8.07 -1.30
N HIS A 270 -19.68 7.74 -0.27
CA HIS A 270 -19.46 8.62 0.89
C HIS A 270 -18.46 9.73 0.57
N ILE A 271 -17.49 9.42 -0.29
CA ILE A 271 -16.41 10.33 -0.70
C ILE A 271 -16.33 10.35 -2.23
N PHE A 272 -16.14 11.54 -2.79
CA PHE A 272 -15.87 11.74 -4.21
C PHE A 272 -14.57 12.51 -4.43
N ILE A 273 -13.69 11.99 -5.27
CA ILE A 273 -12.37 12.58 -5.55
C ILE A 273 -12.25 12.89 -7.04
N GLY A 274 -12.21 14.18 -7.36
CA GLY A 274 -11.99 14.68 -8.72
C GLY A 274 -10.51 14.81 -9.02
N CYS A 275 -9.85 13.72 -9.50
CA CYS A 275 -8.42 13.71 -9.82
C CYS A 275 -8.15 13.62 -11.33
N ALA A 276 -9.19 13.50 -12.16
CA ALA A 276 -9.06 13.48 -13.62
C ALA A 276 -8.65 14.84 -14.19
N ALA A 277 -7.90 14.83 -15.28
CA ALA A 277 -7.61 16.01 -16.08
C ALA A 277 -8.67 16.16 -17.18
N VAL A 278 -9.79 16.74 -16.82
CA VAL A 278 -10.92 16.98 -17.70
C VAL A 278 -10.63 18.15 -18.63
N ALA A 279 -10.92 18.03 -19.92
CA ALA A 279 -10.80 19.14 -20.86
C ALA A 279 -11.88 20.20 -20.56
N ASP A 280 -11.49 21.48 -20.45
CA ASP A 280 -12.42 22.58 -20.19
C ASP A 280 -13.38 22.81 -21.35
N TYR A 281 -12.98 22.45 -22.57
CA TYR A 281 -13.73 22.68 -23.81
C TYR A 281 -13.78 21.40 -24.66
N ARG A 282 -14.90 21.23 -25.38
CA ARG A 282 -15.08 20.21 -26.40
C ARG A 282 -15.44 20.84 -27.75
N ILE A 283 -15.32 20.08 -28.81
CA ILE A 283 -15.73 20.50 -30.17
C ILE A 283 -17.25 20.65 -30.19
N ALA A 284 -17.72 21.78 -30.73
CA ALA A 284 -19.18 22.05 -30.87
C ALA A 284 -19.84 21.08 -31.83
N ASP A 285 -19.22 20.88 -33.00
CA ASP A 285 -19.71 20.07 -34.11
C ASP A 285 -18.65 19.03 -34.49
N ILE A 286 -18.78 17.81 -33.98
CA ILE A 286 -17.86 16.69 -34.28
C ILE A 286 -18.10 16.22 -35.68
N ALA A 287 -17.05 16.11 -36.49
CA ALA A 287 -17.16 15.62 -37.85
C ALA A 287 -17.29 14.09 -37.91
N ASP A 288 -18.31 13.57 -38.61
CA ASP A 288 -18.55 12.13 -38.77
C ASP A 288 -17.48 11.44 -39.64
N GLN A 289 -16.75 12.21 -40.44
CA GLN A 289 -15.69 11.73 -41.30
C GLN A 289 -14.39 12.48 -41.04
N LYS A 290 -13.26 11.80 -41.27
CA LYS A 290 -11.95 12.44 -41.18
C LYS A 290 -11.89 13.70 -42.02
N ILE A 291 -11.66 14.86 -41.39
CA ILE A 291 -11.53 16.15 -42.08
C ILE A 291 -10.32 16.10 -43.00
N LYS A 292 -10.53 16.29 -44.30
CA LYS A 292 -9.46 16.34 -45.32
C LYS A 292 -8.75 17.72 -45.25
N LYS A 293 -7.46 17.72 -45.54
CA LYS A 293 -6.69 18.96 -45.69
C LYS A 293 -7.18 19.70 -46.93
N SER A 294 -7.93 20.78 -46.75
CA SER A 294 -8.47 21.59 -47.84
C SER A 294 -7.98 23.04 -47.82
N ALA A 295 -7.33 23.47 -46.74
CA ALA A 295 -6.80 24.81 -46.55
C ALA A 295 -5.52 24.78 -45.69
N GLU A 296 -4.78 25.90 -45.68
CA GLU A 296 -3.61 26.06 -44.81
C GLU A 296 -3.98 26.17 -43.33
N GLU A 297 -5.16 26.66 -43.03
CA GLU A 297 -5.67 26.87 -41.68
C GLU A 297 -6.99 26.09 -41.46
N MET A 298 -7.21 25.65 -40.22
CA MET A 298 -8.44 25.04 -39.77
C MET A 298 -8.91 25.70 -38.47
N THR A 299 -10.15 26.20 -38.49
CA THR A 299 -10.79 26.77 -37.27
C THR A 299 -11.72 25.74 -36.64
N LEU A 300 -11.60 25.54 -35.33
CA LEU A 300 -12.48 24.70 -34.54
C LEU A 300 -13.31 25.56 -33.58
N LYS A 301 -14.63 25.37 -33.62
CA LYS A 301 -15.52 26.01 -32.65
C LYS A 301 -15.56 25.15 -31.42
N LEU A 302 -15.18 25.75 -30.27
CA LEU A 302 -15.18 25.09 -28.98
C LEU A 302 -16.35 25.56 -28.11
N VAL A 303 -16.93 24.64 -27.36
CA VAL A 303 -17.96 24.89 -26.34
C VAL A 303 -17.50 24.33 -25.00
N LYS A 304 -17.91 24.99 -23.91
CA LYS A 304 -17.49 24.63 -22.56
C LYS A 304 -18.02 23.25 -22.14
N ASN A 305 -17.19 22.46 -21.49
CA ASN A 305 -17.58 21.23 -20.82
C ASN A 305 -18.21 21.50 -19.45
N PRO A 306 -19.01 20.58 -18.90
CA PRO A 306 -19.51 20.70 -17.53
C PRO A 306 -18.36 20.62 -16.53
N ASP A 307 -18.51 21.32 -15.39
CA ASP A 307 -17.55 21.29 -14.27
C ASP A 307 -17.91 20.15 -13.31
N ILE A 308 -17.39 18.95 -13.62
CA ILE A 308 -17.74 17.69 -12.93
C ILE A 308 -17.67 17.85 -11.41
N ILE A 309 -16.55 18.36 -10.90
CA ILE A 309 -16.33 18.44 -9.44
C ILE A 309 -17.23 19.50 -8.78
N ALA A 310 -17.51 20.59 -9.47
CA ALA A 310 -18.43 21.59 -8.99
C ALA A 310 -19.88 21.07 -8.95
N ASP A 311 -20.32 20.36 -9.99
CA ASP A 311 -21.66 19.80 -10.07
C ASP A 311 -21.89 18.73 -8.99
N VAL A 312 -20.90 17.87 -8.73
CA VAL A 312 -20.94 16.89 -7.63
C VAL A 312 -20.99 17.62 -6.27
N ALA A 313 -20.19 18.66 -6.07
CA ALA A 313 -20.13 19.40 -4.82
C ALA A 313 -21.40 20.24 -4.53
N HIS A 314 -22.22 20.50 -5.55
CA HIS A 314 -23.50 21.20 -5.41
C HIS A 314 -24.72 20.27 -5.39
N LEU A 315 -24.55 18.96 -5.31
CA LEU A 315 -25.65 18.02 -5.10
C LEU A 315 -26.39 18.38 -3.81
N THR A 316 -27.72 18.47 -3.90
CA THR A 316 -28.60 18.79 -2.76
C THR A 316 -28.96 17.58 -1.91
N GLU A 317 -28.97 16.40 -2.54
CA GLU A 317 -29.27 15.12 -1.88
C GLU A 317 -28.08 14.19 -1.98
N LYS A 318 -27.77 13.49 -0.89
CA LYS A 318 -26.66 12.50 -0.81
C LYS A 318 -25.32 13.01 -1.34
N ARG A 319 -25.06 14.31 -1.08
CA ARG A 319 -23.78 14.92 -1.45
C ARG A 319 -22.62 14.20 -0.75
N PRO A 320 -21.62 13.65 -1.47
CA PRO A 320 -20.45 13.06 -0.86
C PRO A 320 -19.51 14.13 -0.28
N PHE A 321 -18.58 13.71 0.60
CA PHE A 321 -17.41 14.52 0.93
C PHE A 321 -16.55 14.67 -0.32
N THR A 322 -16.42 15.90 -0.82
CA THR A 322 -15.94 16.18 -2.17
C THR A 322 -14.53 16.77 -2.16
N ILE A 323 -13.60 16.09 -2.81
CA ILE A 323 -12.18 16.48 -2.88
C ILE A 323 -11.82 16.82 -4.33
N GLY A 324 -11.29 18.01 -4.56
CA GLY A 324 -10.78 18.44 -5.87
C GLY A 324 -9.27 18.37 -5.98
N PHE A 325 -8.77 18.28 -7.19
CA PHE A 325 -7.35 18.46 -7.51
C PHE A 325 -7.18 19.74 -8.33
N ALA A 326 -6.10 20.47 -8.06
CA ALA A 326 -5.69 21.66 -8.81
C ALA A 326 -4.22 21.54 -9.19
N ALA A 327 -3.93 21.76 -10.46
CA ALA A 327 -2.57 21.88 -10.98
C ALA A 327 -2.37 23.36 -11.35
N GLU A 328 -1.49 24.05 -10.61
CA GLU A 328 -1.26 25.48 -10.76
C GLU A 328 0.22 25.76 -11.03
N THR A 329 0.49 26.78 -11.83
CA THR A 329 1.85 27.21 -12.17
C THR A 329 2.32 28.40 -11.35
N GLN A 330 1.39 29.16 -10.70
CA GLN A 330 1.67 30.35 -9.92
C GLN A 330 0.61 30.49 -8.82
N ASN A 331 0.95 31.14 -7.68
CA ASN A 331 0.03 31.45 -6.59
C ASN A 331 -0.83 30.27 -6.13
N VAL A 332 -0.21 29.07 -6.03
CA VAL A 332 -0.89 27.79 -5.81
C VAL A 332 -1.88 27.84 -4.65
N ALA A 333 -1.49 28.45 -3.50
CA ALA A 333 -2.33 28.50 -2.31
C ALA A 333 -3.59 29.38 -2.51
N ASP A 334 -3.45 30.55 -3.11
CA ASP A 334 -4.56 31.48 -3.28
C ASP A 334 -5.60 30.95 -4.29
N TYR A 335 -5.12 30.41 -5.41
CA TYR A 335 -5.99 29.79 -6.41
C TYR A 335 -6.69 28.51 -5.88
N ALA A 336 -6.01 27.73 -5.05
CA ALA A 336 -6.61 26.55 -4.43
C ALA A 336 -7.71 26.95 -3.44
N LYS A 337 -7.48 27.96 -2.58
CA LYS A 337 -8.48 28.47 -1.62
C LYS A 337 -9.69 29.10 -2.31
N ASP A 338 -9.48 29.85 -3.41
CA ASP A 338 -10.59 30.37 -4.24
C ASP A 338 -11.42 29.23 -4.84
N LYS A 339 -10.77 28.23 -5.44
CA LYS A 339 -11.46 27.05 -6.01
C LYS A 339 -12.21 26.25 -4.94
N LEU A 340 -11.62 26.07 -3.76
CA LEU A 340 -12.25 25.39 -2.61
C LEU A 340 -13.61 26.04 -2.29
N THR A 341 -13.62 27.36 -2.19
CA THR A 341 -14.82 28.13 -1.83
C THR A 341 -15.82 28.18 -2.98
N ARG A 342 -15.36 28.58 -4.17
CA ARG A 342 -16.21 28.79 -5.34
C ARG A 342 -16.90 27.51 -5.83
N LYS A 343 -16.22 26.36 -5.72
CA LYS A 343 -16.76 25.06 -6.12
C LYS A 343 -17.40 24.28 -4.97
N ASN A 344 -17.51 24.87 -3.78
CA ASN A 344 -18.10 24.23 -2.59
C ASN A 344 -17.46 22.88 -2.22
N LEU A 345 -16.11 22.80 -2.28
CA LEU A 345 -15.38 21.59 -1.95
C LEU A 345 -15.14 21.49 -0.44
N ASP A 346 -15.03 20.25 0.06
CA ASP A 346 -14.63 19.99 1.45
C ASP A 346 -13.10 20.03 1.61
N MET A 347 -12.38 19.65 0.53
CA MET A 347 -10.92 19.66 0.48
C MET A 347 -10.43 19.87 -0.96
N ILE A 348 -9.26 20.49 -1.11
CA ILE A 348 -8.57 20.59 -2.39
C ILE A 348 -7.10 20.22 -2.24
N CYS A 349 -6.59 19.42 -3.17
CA CYS A 349 -5.21 19.02 -3.29
C CYS A 349 -4.55 19.83 -4.40
N ALA A 350 -3.66 20.74 -4.04
CA ALA A 350 -2.94 21.57 -4.98
C ALA A 350 -1.56 21.00 -5.28
N ASN A 351 -1.21 21.00 -6.56
CA ASN A 351 0.06 20.55 -7.08
C ASN A 351 0.74 21.69 -7.82
N ASP A 352 1.99 21.98 -7.47
CA ASP A 352 2.82 22.93 -8.21
C ASP A 352 3.39 22.28 -9.46
N VAL A 353 2.96 22.74 -10.63
CA VAL A 353 3.41 22.24 -11.92
C VAL A 353 4.31 23.23 -12.68
N SER A 354 4.80 24.27 -12.01
CA SER A 354 5.59 25.37 -12.62
C SER A 354 6.88 24.89 -13.28
N GLY A 355 7.45 23.73 -12.86
CA GLY A 355 8.66 23.15 -13.45
C GLY A 355 8.43 22.24 -14.65
N GLY A 356 7.20 22.04 -15.15
CA GLY A 356 6.89 21.13 -16.28
C GLY A 356 7.16 19.65 -16.02
N GLN A 357 7.67 19.29 -14.84
CA GLN A 357 8.20 17.96 -14.50
C GLN A 357 7.21 17.04 -13.79
N VAL A 358 5.96 17.46 -13.55
CA VAL A 358 5.02 16.70 -12.70
C VAL A 358 4.19 15.70 -13.51
N PHE A 359 3.89 16.00 -14.77
CA PHE A 359 3.11 15.12 -15.62
C PHE A 359 3.97 13.94 -16.10
N GLY A 360 3.53 12.71 -15.78
CA GLY A 360 4.22 11.47 -16.18
C GLY A 360 5.32 10.98 -15.21
N GLN A 361 5.77 11.80 -14.26
CA GLN A 361 6.77 11.42 -13.26
C GLN A 361 6.19 10.52 -12.16
N ASP A 362 7.05 9.74 -11.50
CA ASP A 362 6.64 8.82 -10.42
C ASP A 362 6.61 9.49 -9.03
N HIS A 363 7.19 10.68 -8.89
CA HIS A 363 7.21 11.47 -7.65
C HIS A 363 6.30 12.69 -7.76
N ASN A 364 5.77 13.13 -6.63
CA ASN A 364 4.94 14.33 -6.54
C ASN A 364 4.97 14.90 -5.11
N ALA A 365 4.53 16.17 -4.94
CA ALA A 365 4.26 16.81 -3.67
C ALA A 365 2.84 17.41 -3.72
N LEU A 366 2.14 17.42 -2.60
CA LEU A 366 0.78 17.99 -2.53
C LEU A 366 0.67 18.99 -1.38
N HIS A 367 -0.03 20.08 -1.62
CA HIS A 367 -0.48 20.99 -0.57
C HIS A 367 -2.01 20.89 -0.44
N LEU A 368 -2.46 20.47 0.72
CA LEU A 368 -3.86 20.21 1.01
C LEU A 368 -4.48 21.44 1.69
N PHE A 369 -5.66 21.86 1.25
CA PHE A 369 -6.42 22.94 1.84
C PHE A 369 -7.85 22.48 2.13
N TRP A 370 -8.39 22.91 3.28
CA TRP A 370 -9.77 22.73 3.68
C TRP A 370 -10.24 23.97 4.45
N LYS A 371 -11.53 24.08 4.78
CA LYS A 371 -12.14 25.30 5.34
C LYS A 371 -11.36 25.93 6.50
N ASN A 372 -10.79 25.12 7.39
CA ASN A 372 -10.18 25.59 8.64
C ASN A 372 -8.68 25.21 8.75
N GLY A 373 -7.99 24.92 7.65
CA GLY A 373 -6.58 24.59 7.73
C GLY A 373 -5.96 24.15 6.41
N GLU A 374 -4.68 23.86 6.51
CA GLU A 374 -3.87 23.39 5.39
C GLU A 374 -2.78 22.45 5.88
N LYS A 375 -2.26 21.60 5.00
CA LYS A 375 -1.14 20.70 5.28
C LYS A 375 -0.35 20.40 4.01
N ALA A 376 0.97 20.55 4.09
CA ALA A 376 1.87 20.11 3.04
C ALA A 376 2.22 18.62 3.21
N LEU A 377 2.13 17.86 2.13
CA LEU A 377 2.69 16.52 2.01
C LEU A 377 3.99 16.62 1.22
N PRO A 378 5.12 16.20 1.81
CA PRO A 378 6.42 16.34 1.15
C PRO A 378 6.52 15.48 -0.10
N GLN A 379 7.50 15.78 -0.94
CA GLN A 379 7.77 15.02 -2.15
C GLN A 379 8.03 13.54 -1.83
N ALA A 380 7.27 12.66 -2.44
CA ALA A 380 7.39 11.22 -2.33
C ALA A 380 6.96 10.55 -3.65
N ASP A 381 7.18 9.24 -3.76
CA ASP A 381 6.56 8.46 -4.82
C ASP A 381 5.03 8.50 -4.69
N LYS A 382 4.32 8.30 -5.80
CA LYS A 382 2.87 8.46 -5.85
C LYS A 382 2.08 7.50 -4.96
N ASN A 383 2.61 6.32 -4.67
CA ASN A 383 1.94 5.36 -3.80
C ASN A 383 2.05 5.80 -2.33
N THR A 384 3.24 6.15 -1.87
CA THR A 384 3.48 6.71 -0.53
C THR A 384 2.67 8.00 -0.31
N LEU A 385 2.65 8.88 -1.31
CA LEU A 385 1.87 10.11 -1.26
C LEU A 385 0.36 9.85 -1.20
N ALA A 386 -0.13 8.85 -1.93
CA ALA A 386 -1.54 8.44 -1.90
C ALA A 386 -1.94 7.87 -0.54
N GLU A 387 -1.11 7.05 0.11
CA GLU A 387 -1.36 6.53 1.45
C GLU A 387 -1.43 7.66 2.49
N ALA A 388 -0.52 8.63 2.42
CA ALA A 388 -0.54 9.82 3.27
C ALA A 388 -1.80 10.67 3.02
N LEU A 389 -2.15 10.90 1.75
CA LEU A 389 -3.35 11.65 1.37
C LEU A 389 -4.63 10.98 1.87
N VAL A 390 -4.78 9.66 1.69
CA VAL A 390 -5.94 8.91 2.20
C VAL A 390 -6.08 9.07 3.71
N SER A 391 -4.98 9.04 4.46
CA SER A 391 -4.99 9.25 5.91
C SER A 391 -5.48 10.66 6.28
N GLU A 392 -5.06 11.69 5.55
CA GLU A 392 -5.52 13.07 5.77
C GLU A 392 -6.99 13.25 5.38
N ILE A 393 -7.45 12.67 4.27
CA ILE A 393 -8.86 12.68 3.88
C ILE A 393 -9.70 12.06 4.99
N MET A 394 -9.32 10.90 5.49
CA MET A 394 -10.07 10.22 6.54
C MET A 394 -10.10 11.00 7.86
N ALA A 395 -9.01 11.69 8.19
CA ALA A 395 -8.96 12.56 9.37
C ALA A 395 -9.93 13.76 9.27
N ARG A 396 -10.28 14.22 8.08
CA ARG A 396 -11.25 15.30 7.84
C ARG A 396 -12.68 14.79 7.65
N TYR A 397 -12.83 13.67 6.97
CA TYR A 397 -14.15 13.05 6.76
C TYR A 397 -14.81 12.60 8.07
N ARG A 398 -14.03 12.21 9.08
CA ARG A 398 -14.50 11.74 10.39
C ARG A 398 -14.75 12.88 11.41
N GLN A 399 -14.39 14.15 11.09
CA GLN A 399 -14.67 15.34 11.90
C GLN A 399 -16.10 15.87 11.64
#